data_44ab5bf8cb39f106915661fe6b6fa7a1
#
_entry.id   44ab5bf8cb39f106915661fe6b6fa7a1
#
_cell.length_a   1.000
_cell.length_b   1.000
_cell.length_c   1.000
_cell.angle_alpha   90.00
_cell.angle_beta   90.00
_cell.angle_gamma   90.00
#
_symmetry.space_group_name_H-M   'P 1'
#
loop_
_entity.id
_entity.type
_entity.pdbx_description
1 polymer ?
#
loop_
_entity_poly.entity_id
_entity_poly.type
_entity_poly.pdbx_seq_one_letter_code
_entity_poly.pdbx_strand_id
1 'polypeptide(L)'
;MNRSSRIDVVLLCLTGFLRSFGTGLMGVIFGVYLFRLGRSSAEIGILTAAGLAGATVATALITWRGDRLGRRKALILLALFWIAGGVGLAFVSSFTALLLLVFAGMVNAMGTDRSAPYVIEQAALPSLVSDRDRTWAFSWYHLVLDAGGALGALAAALPIVLYRWRAVPIPTAYAAVFLGYSGLGLASAIAYSFVSKGI
;
A
#
# COMPACT_ATOMS: atom_id res chain seq x y z
N MET A 1 10.63 4.49 27.16
CA MET A 1 9.60 3.91 26.27
C MET A 1 9.00 2.68 26.94
N ASN A 2 7.69 2.62 27.14
CA ASN A 2 6.98 1.47 27.70
C ASN A 2 7.01 0.29 26.72
N ARG A 3 6.85 -0.96 27.20
CA ARG A 3 6.84 -2.18 26.36
C ARG A 3 5.78 -2.11 25.25
N SER A 4 4.58 -1.60 25.57
CA SER A 4 3.51 -1.41 24.58
C SER A 4 3.93 -0.44 23.46
N SER A 5 4.50 0.73 23.80
CA SER A 5 4.95 1.69 22.81
C SER A 5 6.05 1.15 21.87
N ARG A 6 6.93 0.27 22.39
CA ARG A 6 7.94 -0.40 21.53
C ARG A 6 7.30 -1.31 20.50
N ILE A 7 6.29 -2.08 20.91
CA ILE A 7 5.55 -2.98 20.02
C ILE A 7 4.82 -2.16 18.95
N ASP A 8 4.15 -1.07 19.35
CA ASP A 8 3.43 -0.21 18.41
C ASP A 8 4.38 0.40 17.36
N VAL A 9 5.56 0.90 17.76
CA VAL A 9 6.57 1.42 16.82
C VAL A 9 7.02 0.34 15.83
N VAL A 10 7.30 -0.88 16.31
CA VAL A 10 7.71 -2.00 15.43
C VAL A 10 6.57 -2.37 14.46
N LEU A 11 5.33 -2.41 14.93
CA LEU A 11 4.17 -2.69 14.08
C LEU A 11 3.97 -1.62 13.02
N LEU A 12 4.11 -0.33 13.37
CA LEU A 12 4.02 0.77 12.41
C LEU A 12 5.17 0.73 11.37
N CYS A 13 6.38 0.40 11.78
CA CYS A 13 7.50 0.19 10.85
C CYS A 13 7.24 -0.99 9.92
N LEU A 14 6.72 -2.11 10.44
CA LEU A 14 6.39 -3.29 9.64
C LEU A 14 5.30 -2.97 8.61
N THR A 15 4.20 -2.33 9.03
CA THR A 15 3.10 -1.98 8.13
C THR A 15 3.54 -0.93 7.10
N GLY A 16 4.36 0.03 7.50
CA GLY A 16 5.00 0.98 6.60
C GLY A 16 5.87 0.29 5.55
N PHE A 17 6.70 -0.69 5.96
CA PHE A 17 7.50 -1.49 5.02
C PHE A 17 6.63 -2.25 4.02
N LEU A 18 5.61 -3.00 4.49
CA LEU A 18 4.72 -3.79 3.64
C LEU A 18 3.98 -2.90 2.62
N ARG A 19 3.53 -1.73 3.06
CA ARG A 19 2.84 -0.77 2.21
C ARG A 19 3.79 -0.13 1.18
N SER A 20 4.98 0.29 1.61
CA SER A 20 6.00 0.82 0.69
C SER A 20 6.46 -0.22 -0.32
N PHE A 21 6.62 -1.49 0.11
CA PHE A 21 6.91 -2.60 -0.80
C PHE A 21 5.80 -2.74 -1.85
N GLY A 22 4.53 -2.76 -1.42
CA GLY A 22 3.38 -2.80 -2.34
C GLY A 22 3.36 -1.60 -3.30
N THR A 23 3.65 -0.41 -2.81
CA THR A 23 3.69 0.82 -3.63
C THR A 23 4.85 0.79 -4.64
N GLY A 24 6.04 0.36 -4.22
CA GLY A 24 7.18 0.19 -5.13
C GLY A 24 6.92 -0.85 -6.22
N LEU A 25 6.32 -1.99 -5.85
CA LEU A 25 5.89 -3.01 -6.79
C LEU A 25 4.89 -2.45 -7.81
N MET A 26 3.83 -1.78 -7.34
CA MET A 26 2.78 -1.24 -8.21
C MET A 26 3.28 -0.08 -9.07
N GLY A 27 4.21 0.73 -8.59
CA GLY A 27 4.83 1.82 -9.35
C GLY A 27 5.50 1.36 -10.65
N VAL A 28 5.98 0.12 -10.69
CA VAL A 28 6.61 -0.46 -11.89
C VAL A 28 5.62 -1.33 -12.66
N ILE A 29 4.91 -2.24 -11.97
CA ILE A 29 4.16 -3.30 -12.64
C ILE A 29 2.84 -2.80 -13.23
N PHE A 30 2.19 -1.79 -12.65
CA PHE A 30 0.84 -1.37 -13.01
C PHE A 30 0.76 -0.85 -14.44
N GLY A 31 1.65 0.08 -14.81
CA GLY A 31 1.71 0.60 -16.16
C GLY A 31 2.03 -0.46 -17.22
N VAL A 32 2.98 -1.36 -16.90
CA VAL A 32 3.35 -2.48 -17.79
C VAL A 32 2.19 -3.45 -17.96
N TYR A 33 1.46 -3.76 -16.90
CA TYR A 33 0.27 -4.62 -16.96
C TYR A 33 -0.83 -4.01 -17.84
N LEU A 34 -1.15 -2.74 -17.63
CA LEU A 34 -2.17 -2.04 -18.44
C LEU A 34 -1.78 -1.96 -19.91
N PHE A 35 -0.51 -1.69 -20.21
CA PHE A 35 0.00 -1.72 -21.57
C PHE A 35 -0.17 -3.11 -22.23
N ARG A 36 0.09 -4.19 -21.48
CA ARG A 36 -0.14 -5.57 -21.95
C ARG A 36 -1.61 -5.91 -22.13
N LEU A 37 -2.53 -5.24 -21.44
CA LEU A 37 -3.97 -5.32 -21.67
C LEU A 37 -4.43 -4.53 -22.91
N GLY A 38 -3.49 -3.92 -23.66
CA GLY A 38 -3.79 -3.12 -24.85
C GLY A 38 -4.35 -1.74 -24.53
N ARG A 39 -4.14 -1.22 -23.31
CA ARG A 39 -4.59 0.13 -22.95
C ARG A 39 -3.70 1.19 -23.57
N SER A 40 -4.34 2.25 -24.06
CA SER A 40 -3.63 3.42 -24.58
C SER A 40 -2.91 4.17 -23.44
N SER A 41 -1.91 4.98 -23.80
CA SER A 41 -1.19 5.82 -22.82
C SER A 41 -2.14 6.77 -22.07
N ALA A 42 -3.19 7.26 -22.74
CA ALA A 42 -4.20 8.10 -22.10
C ALA A 42 -5.02 7.31 -21.06
N GLU A 43 -5.46 6.09 -21.37
CA GLU A 43 -6.18 5.23 -20.42
C GLU A 43 -5.31 4.86 -19.21
N ILE A 44 -4.01 4.56 -19.42
CA ILE A 44 -3.05 4.31 -18.35
C ILE A 44 -2.92 5.53 -17.44
N GLY A 45 -2.80 6.72 -18.03
CA GLY A 45 -2.75 7.98 -17.29
C GLY A 45 -4.02 8.23 -16.47
N ILE A 46 -5.20 7.99 -17.04
CA ILE A 46 -6.49 8.15 -16.33
C ILE A 46 -6.59 7.17 -15.16
N LEU A 47 -6.24 5.90 -15.36
CA LEU A 47 -6.26 4.88 -14.29
C LEU A 47 -5.28 5.23 -13.18
N THR A 48 -4.07 5.68 -13.52
CA THR A 48 -3.10 6.14 -12.53
C THR A 48 -3.61 7.34 -11.73
N ALA A 49 -4.18 8.33 -12.42
CA ALA A 49 -4.77 9.50 -11.79
C ALA A 49 -5.97 9.14 -10.91
N ALA A 50 -6.80 8.17 -11.30
CA ALA A 50 -7.91 7.69 -10.49
C ALA A 50 -7.44 7.07 -9.17
N GLY A 51 -6.38 6.26 -9.19
CA GLY A 51 -5.80 5.69 -7.97
C GLY A 51 -5.28 6.76 -7.01
N LEU A 52 -4.59 7.77 -7.54
CA LEU A 52 -4.13 8.93 -6.74
C LEU A 52 -5.28 9.76 -6.20
N ALA A 53 -6.32 9.99 -7.00
CA ALA A 53 -7.54 10.68 -6.57
C ALA A 53 -8.22 9.93 -5.42
N GLY A 54 -8.34 8.60 -5.52
CA GLY A 54 -8.85 7.74 -4.45
C GLY A 54 -8.04 7.87 -3.16
N ALA A 55 -6.71 7.83 -3.26
CA ALA A 55 -5.81 8.02 -2.11
C ALA A 55 -5.96 9.42 -1.50
N THR A 56 -6.10 10.46 -2.33
CA THR A 56 -6.32 11.84 -1.87
C THR A 56 -7.65 11.99 -1.14
N VAL A 57 -8.72 11.45 -1.71
CA VAL A 57 -10.07 11.46 -1.09
C VAL A 57 -10.04 10.69 0.24
N ALA A 58 -9.41 9.52 0.28
CA ALA A 58 -9.27 8.75 1.52
C ALA A 58 -8.50 9.54 2.59
N THR A 59 -7.39 10.19 2.21
CA THR A 59 -6.60 11.03 3.12
C THR A 59 -7.43 12.19 3.65
N ALA A 60 -8.17 12.90 2.79
CA ALA A 60 -9.03 14.01 3.20
C ALA A 60 -10.14 13.55 4.17
N LEU A 61 -10.79 12.43 3.88
CA LEU A 61 -11.83 11.85 4.74
C LEU A 61 -11.29 11.45 6.11
N ILE A 62 -10.11 10.82 6.14
CA ILE A 62 -9.44 10.44 7.39
C ILE A 62 -9.00 11.68 8.18
N THR A 63 -8.46 12.70 7.54
CA THR A 63 -8.08 13.95 8.21
C THR A 63 -9.30 14.63 8.82
N TRP A 64 -10.45 14.59 8.16
CA TRP A 64 -11.67 15.24 8.65
C TRP A 64 -12.42 14.43 9.71
N ARG A 65 -12.45 13.09 9.60
CA ARG A 65 -13.26 12.22 10.48
C ARG A 65 -12.45 11.20 11.28
N GLY A 66 -11.16 11.13 11.08
CA GLY A 66 -10.29 10.10 11.66
C GLY A 66 -10.33 10.04 13.19
N ASP A 67 -10.45 11.20 13.85
CA ASP A 67 -10.55 11.26 15.32
C ASP A 67 -11.83 10.59 15.85
N ARG A 68 -12.94 10.65 15.10
CA ARG A 68 -14.20 9.99 15.47
C ARG A 68 -14.18 8.48 15.21
N LEU A 69 -13.48 8.05 14.16
CA LEU A 69 -13.39 6.64 13.79
C LEU A 69 -12.39 5.88 14.67
N GLY A 70 -11.38 6.59 15.17
CA GLY A 70 -10.21 6.05 15.83
C GLY A 70 -9.16 5.55 14.83
N ARG A 71 -7.89 5.93 15.03
CA ARG A 71 -6.77 5.67 14.08
C ARG A 71 -6.63 4.20 13.71
N ARG A 72 -6.70 3.28 14.70
CA ARG A 72 -6.60 1.83 14.46
C ARG A 72 -7.69 1.31 13.52
N LYS A 73 -8.95 1.70 13.70
CA LYS A 73 -10.06 1.27 12.83
C LYS A 73 -9.90 1.83 11.43
N ALA A 74 -9.47 3.08 11.31
CA ALA A 74 -9.18 3.73 10.04
C ALA A 74 -8.10 2.97 9.26
N LEU A 75 -6.98 2.60 9.90
CA LEU A 75 -5.89 1.82 9.30
C LEU A 75 -6.37 0.46 8.80
N ILE A 76 -7.17 -0.25 9.59
CA ILE A 76 -7.74 -1.55 9.19
C ILE A 76 -8.68 -1.38 7.98
N LEU A 77 -9.56 -0.38 8.00
CA LEU A 77 -10.46 -0.10 6.88
C LEU A 77 -9.70 0.20 5.59
N LEU A 78 -8.67 1.04 5.67
CA LEU A 78 -7.81 1.36 4.52
C LEU A 78 -7.08 0.12 3.98
N ALA A 79 -6.63 -0.78 4.86
CA ALA A 79 -6.03 -2.04 4.46
C ALA A 79 -7.03 -2.97 3.76
N LEU A 80 -8.31 -2.98 4.16
CA LEU A 80 -9.37 -3.74 3.48
C LEU A 80 -9.62 -3.21 2.05
N PHE A 81 -9.64 -1.90 1.86
CA PHE A 81 -9.71 -1.32 0.51
C PHE A 81 -8.49 -1.67 -0.35
N TRP A 82 -7.29 -1.66 0.23
CA TRP A 82 -6.09 -2.14 -0.45
C TRP A 82 -6.21 -3.60 -0.91
N ILE A 83 -6.67 -4.50 -0.02
CA ILE A 83 -6.91 -5.92 -0.35
C ILE A 83 -7.89 -6.03 -1.52
N ALA A 84 -9.03 -5.33 -1.44
CA ALA A 84 -10.06 -5.35 -2.48
C ALA A 84 -9.51 -4.85 -3.83
N GLY A 85 -8.70 -3.79 -3.82
CA GLY A 85 -8.05 -3.26 -5.02
C GLY A 85 -7.12 -4.29 -5.68
N GLY A 86 -6.29 -4.95 -4.92
CA GLY A 86 -5.37 -5.97 -5.44
C GLY A 86 -6.07 -7.23 -5.94
N VAL A 87 -7.07 -7.74 -5.19
CA VAL A 87 -7.92 -8.86 -5.64
C VAL A 87 -8.63 -8.49 -6.94
N GLY A 88 -9.21 -7.29 -7.01
CA GLY A 88 -9.90 -6.83 -8.21
C GLY A 88 -8.97 -6.76 -9.44
N LEU A 89 -7.74 -6.27 -9.28
CA LEU A 89 -6.75 -6.24 -10.36
C LEU A 89 -6.39 -7.63 -10.90
N ALA A 90 -6.48 -8.67 -10.07
CA ALA A 90 -6.18 -10.04 -10.49
C ALA A 90 -7.24 -10.62 -11.45
N PHE A 91 -8.49 -10.13 -11.40
CA PHE A 91 -9.61 -10.74 -12.11
C PHE A 91 -10.36 -9.81 -13.07
N VAL A 92 -10.13 -8.49 -12.99
CA VAL A 92 -10.86 -7.50 -13.76
C VAL A 92 -9.98 -6.90 -14.84
N SER A 93 -10.51 -6.85 -16.08
CA SER A 93 -9.82 -6.28 -17.22
C SER A 93 -10.60 -5.14 -17.92
N SER A 94 -11.89 -4.95 -17.63
CA SER A 94 -12.67 -3.86 -18.25
C SER A 94 -12.24 -2.50 -17.73
N PHE A 95 -12.17 -1.49 -18.60
CA PHE A 95 -11.68 -0.14 -18.23
C PHE A 95 -12.49 0.49 -17.09
N THR A 96 -13.82 0.47 -17.20
CA THR A 96 -14.70 1.07 -16.18
C THR A 96 -14.56 0.39 -14.83
N ALA A 97 -14.48 -0.95 -14.81
CA ALA A 97 -14.32 -1.67 -13.54
C ALA A 97 -12.91 -1.46 -12.96
N LEU A 98 -11.86 -1.39 -13.80
CA LEU A 98 -10.51 -1.01 -13.34
C LEU A 98 -10.51 0.40 -12.75
N LEU A 99 -11.20 1.35 -13.38
CA LEU A 99 -11.28 2.74 -12.88
C LEU A 99 -11.87 2.80 -11.47
N LEU A 100 -12.98 2.10 -11.24
CA LEU A 100 -13.62 2.04 -9.92
C LEU A 100 -12.75 1.31 -8.89
N LEU A 101 -12.12 0.21 -9.31
CA LEU A 101 -11.27 -0.59 -8.44
C LEU A 101 -10.00 0.16 -8.01
N VAL A 102 -9.30 0.81 -8.95
CA VAL A 102 -8.07 1.57 -8.62
C VAL A 102 -8.40 2.78 -7.76
N PHE A 103 -9.53 3.45 -8.00
CA PHE A 103 -10.00 4.55 -7.17
C PHE A 103 -10.32 4.07 -5.75
N ALA A 104 -11.18 3.06 -5.60
CA ALA A 104 -11.59 2.53 -4.30
C ALA A 104 -10.44 1.86 -3.56
N GLY A 105 -9.61 1.10 -4.26
CA GLY A 105 -8.44 0.43 -3.72
C GLY A 105 -7.24 1.36 -3.47
N MET A 106 -7.35 2.64 -3.83
CA MET A 106 -6.28 3.64 -3.68
C MET A 106 -4.94 3.15 -4.28
N VAL A 107 -5.01 2.47 -5.42
CA VAL A 107 -3.84 1.84 -6.04
C VAL A 107 -2.84 2.92 -6.45
N ASN A 108 -1.70 2.94 -5.76
CA ASN A 108 -0.66 3.94 -5.99
C ASN A 108 0.39 3.40 -6.96
N ALA A 109 0.35 3.92 -8.20
CA ALA A 109 1.29 3.58 -9.25
C ALA A 109 2.46 4.58 -9.40
N MET A 110 2.63 5.51 -8.45
CA MET A 110 3.71 6.51 -8.48
C MET A 110 5.01 6.05 -7.79
N GLY A 111 4.99 4.89 -7.13
CA GLY A 111 6.15 4.32 -6.47
C GLY A 111 6.55 5.01 -5.14
N THR A 112 5.86 6.06 -4.73
CA THR A 112 6.09 6.75 -3.46
C THR A 112 4.85 6.68 -2.58
N ASP A 113 5.04 6.28 -1.32
CA ASP A 113 3.94 6.17 -0.37
C ASP A 113 3.62 7.52 0.29
N ARG A 114 2.48 8.08 -0.06
CA ARG A 114 1.88 9.28 0.56
C ARG A 114 0.40 9.05 0.87
N SER A 115 0.04 7.83 1.19
CA SER A 115 -1.33 7.39 1.43
C SER A 115 -1.87 7.83 2.81
N ALA A 116 -3.18 7.68 3.01
CA ALA A 116 -3.80 7.98 4.30
C ALA A 116 -3.20 7.20 5.49
N PRO A 117 -2.87 5.88 5.38
CA PRO A 117 -2.14 5.18 6.44
C PRO A 117 -0.82 5.83 6.81
N TYR A 118 -0.03 6.27 5.83
CA TYR A 118 1.23 6.98 6.07
C TYR A 118 1.03 8.23 6.94
N VAL A 119 0.00 9.04 6.65
CA VAL A 119 -0.32 10.24 7.44
C VAL A 119 -0.69 9.88 8.88
N ILE A 120 -1.51 8.83 9.08
CA ILE A 120 -1.90 8.37 10.41
C ILE A 120 -0.69 7.88 11.20
N GLU A 121 0.17 7.07 10.58
CA GLU A 121 1.36 6.50 11.22
C GLU A 121 2.35 7.60 11.62
N GLN A 122 2.57 8.59 10.74
CA GLN A 122 3.42 9.74 11.07
C GLN A 122 2.85 10.60 12.20
N ALA A 123 1.54 10.74 12.28
CA ALA A 123 0.90 11.46 13.38
C ALA A 123 0.93 10.68 14.70
N ALA A 124 0.99 9.34 14.64
CA ALA A 124 1.06 8.48 15.83
C ALA A 124 2.48 8.35 16.39
N LEU A 125 3.50 8.28 15.52
CA LEU A 125 4.88 7.99 15.90
C LEU A 125 5.44 8.90 17.01
N PRO A 126 5.23 10.25 16.99
CA PRO A 126 5.73 11.14 18.05
C PRO A 126 5.16 10.86 19.44
N SER A 127 3.93 10.30 19.53
CA SER A 127 3.30 9.98 20.82
C SER A 127 3.83 8.69 21.43
N LEU A 128 4.54 7.87 20.67
CA LEU A 128 5.05 6.55 21.09
C LEU A 128 6.51 6.60 21.57
N VAL A 129 7.24 7.67 21.24
CA VAL A 129 8.66 7.83 21.56
C VAL A 129 8.92 9.08 22.39
N SER A 130 10.05 9.11 23.13
CA SER A 130 10.48 10.32 23.86
C SER A 130 10.90 11.43 22.89
N ASP A 131 10.82 12.68 23.33
CA ASP A 131 11.24 13.84 22.52
C ASP A 131 12.68 13.71 22.01
N ARG A 132 13.56 13.12 22.84
CA ARG A 132 14.97 12.85 22.51
C ARG A 132 15.12 11.87 21.36
N ASP A 133 14.21 10.88 21.26
CA ASP A 133 14.32 9.77 20.31
C ASP A 133 13.50 10.02 19.02
N ARG A 134 12.76 11.12 18.92
CA ARG A 134 11.87 11.41 17.78
C ARG A 134 12.61 11.39 16.44
N THR A 135 13.72 12.13 16.33
CA THR A 135 14.50 12.18 15.08
C THR A 135 14.99 10.80 14.67
N TRP A 136 15.48 10.01 15.63
CA TRP A 136 15.93 8.64 15.39
C TRP A 136 14.79 7.75 14.90
N ALA A 137 13.62 7.81 15.56
CA ALA A 137 12.46 7.01 15.19
C ALA A 137 11.95 7.33 13.79
N PHE A 138 11.86 8.63 13.42
CA PHE A 138 11.50 9.05 12.07
C PHE A 138 12.52 8.62 11.02
N SER A 139 13.81 8.73 11.31
CA SER A 139 14.87 8.32 10.39
C SER A 139 14.80 6.83 10.09
N TRP A 140 14.62 5.99 11.11
CA TRP A 140 14.43 4.56 10.91
C TRP A 140 13.14 4.21 10.19
N TYR A 141 12.04 4.89 10.53
CA TYR A 141 10.77 4.70 9.84
C TYR A 141 10.92 4.97 8.35
N HIS A 142 11.50 6.11 7.96
CA HIS A 142 11.73 6.44 6.55
C HIS A 142 12.69 5.48 5.86
N LEU A 143 13.79 5.10 6.51
CA LEU A 143 14.72 4.12 5.96
C LEU A 143 14.03 2.78 5.64
N VAL A 144 13.16 2.34 6.53
CA VAL A 144 12.38 1.09 6.35
C VAL A 144 11.38 1.24 5.19
N LEU A 145 10.74 2.40 5.04
CA LEU A 145 9.86 2.67 3.90
C LEU A 145 10.63 2.66 2.58
N ASP A 146 11.77 3.35 2.51
CA ASP A 146 12.60 3.43 1.30
C ASP A 146 13.14 2.05 0.91
N ALA A 147 13.60 1.26 1.89
CA ALA A 147 14.03 -0.12 1.66
C ALA A 147 12.85 -0.98 1.13
N GLY A 148 11.66 -0.83 1.72
CA GLY A 148 10.45 -1.51 1.25
C GLY A 148 10.13 -1.15 -0.20
N GLY A 149 10.13 0.13 -0.53
CA GLY A 149 9.88 0.63 -1.88
C GLY A 149 10.87 0.10 -2.92
N ALA A 150 12.16 0.12 -2.60
CA ALA A 150 13.22 -0.40 -3.46
C ALA A 150 13.07 -1.91 -3.70
N LEU A 151 12.82 -2.70 -2.64
CA LEU A 151 12.61 -4.13 -2.76
C LEU A 151 11.31 -4.46 -3.51
N GLY A 152 10.26 -3.66 -3.31
CA GLY A 152 9.01 -3.78 -4.05
C GLY A 152 9.19 -3.52 -5.55
N ALA A 153 9.96 -2.48 -5.92
CA ALA A 153 10.29 -2.19 -7.31
C ALA A 153 11.09 -3.33 -7.95
N LEU A 154 12.04 -3.95 -7.23
CA LEU A 154 12.75 -5.15 -7.70
C LEU A 154 11.80 -6.34 -7.88
N ALA A 155 10.84 -6.53 -6.98
CA ALA A 155 9.84 -7.58 -7.06
C ALA A 155 8.89 -7.44 -8.27
N ALA A 156 8.85 -6.29 -8.93
CA ALA A 156 8.10 -6.10 -10.18
C ALA A 156 8.57 -7.00 -11.33
N ALA A 157 9.77 -7.60 -11.22
CA ALA A 157 10.26 -8.61 -12.16
C ALA A 157 9.55 -9.98 -12.00
N LEU A 158 8.86 -10.24 -10.89
CA LEU A 158 8.26 -11.53 -10.58
C LEU A 158 7.38 -12.13 -11.69
N PRO A 159 6.50 -11.40 -12.41
CA PRO A 159 5.70 -12.02 -13.48
C PRO A 159 6.55 -12.61 -14.58
N ILE A 160 7.66 -11.93 -14.95
CA ILE A 160 8.58 -12.43 -15.99
C ILE A 160 9.40 -13.63 -15.47
N VAL A 161 9.81 -13.60 -14.21
CA VAL A 161 10.52 -14.70 -13.56
C VAL A 161 9.62 -15.94 -13.51
N LEU A 162 8.37 -15.82 -13.10
CA LEU A 162 7.38 -16.90 -13.06
C LEU A 162 7.13 -17.49 -14.47
N TYR A 163 7.02 -16.64 -15.48
CA TYR A 163 6.88 -17.06 -16.85
C TYR A 163 8.10 -17.85 -17.35
N ARG A 164 9.32 -17.33 -17.14
CA ARG A 164 10.55 -17.94 -17.65
C ARG A 164 10.95 -19.22 -16.93
N TRP A 165 10.79 -19.27 -15.60
CA TRP A 165 11.32 -20.38 -14.80
C TRP A 165 10.28 -21.45 -14.47
N ARG A 166 9.01 -21.10 -14.45
CA ARG A 166 7.91 -22.01 -14.09
C ARG A 166 6.90 -22.19 -15.23
N ALA A 167 7.15 -21.63 -16.40
CA ALA A 167 6.25 -21.64 -17.56
C ALA A 167 4.80 -21.19 -17.22
N VAL A 168 4.63 -20.35 -16.21
CA VAL A 168 3.32 -19.81 -15.82
C VAL A 168 2.86 -18.83 -16.91
N PRO A 169 1.65 -18.95 -17.47
CA PRO A 169 1.13 -17.99 -18.44
C PRO A 169 1.18 -16.56 -17.90
N ILE A 170 1.56 -15.61 -18.75
CA ILE A 170 1.75 -14.21 -18.35
C ILE A 170 0.54 -13.62 -17.59
N PRO A 171 -0.73 -13.80 -18.03
CA PRO A 171 -1.88 -13.28 -17.28
C PRO A 171 -1.97 -13.86 -15.87
N THR A 172 -1.74 -15.16 -15.73
CA THR A 172 -1.74 -15.86 -14.44
C THR A 172 -0.61 -15.37 -13.53
N ALA A 173 0.57 -15.10 -14.10
CA ALA A 173 1.70 -14.55 -13.36
C ALA A 173 1.40 -13.16 -12.79
N TYR A 174 0.75 -12.27 -13.56
CA TYR A 174 0.29 -10.97 -13.08
C TYR A 174 -0.77 -11.12 -11.99
N ALA A 175 -1.77 -12.00 -12.20
CA ALA A 175 -2.81 -12.26 -11.20
C ALA A 175 -2.20 -12.74 -9.87
N ALA A 176 -1.22 -13.67 -9.93
CA ALA A 176 -0.52 -14.15 -8.74
C ALA A 176 0.22 -13.02 -8.00
N VAL A 177 0.85 -12.09 -8.72
CA VAL A 177 1.53 -10.94 -8.11
C VAL A 177 0.52 -9.97 -7.49
N PHE A 178 -0.63 -9.71 -8.11
CA PHE A 178 -1.68 -8.87 -7.53
C PHE A 178 -2.34 -9.51 -6.30
N LEU A 179 -2.49 -10.83 -6.29
CA LEU A 179 -2.93 -11.55 -5.09
C LEU A 179 -1.87 -11.49 -3.98
N GLY A 180 -0.58 -11.59 -4.33
CA GLY A 180 0.53 -11.33 -3.39
C GLY A 180 0.49 -9.91 -2.81
N TYR A 181 0.23 -8.90 -3.65
CA TYR A 181 0.01 -7.51 -3.24
C TYR A 181 -1.18 -7.38 -2.26
N SER A 182 -2.28 -8.11 -2.51
CA SER A 182 -3.40 -8.17 -1.55
C SER A 182 -3.01 -8.86 -0.24
N GLY A 183 -2.14 -9.87 -0.31
CA GLY A 183 -1.57 -10.54 0.85
C GLY A 183 -0.77 -9.61 1.76
N LEU A 184 -0.04 -8.63 1.19
CA LEU A 184 0.62 -7.57 1.97
C LEU A 184 -0.39 -6.71 2.71
N GLY A 185 -1.52 -6.37 2.05
CA GLY A 185 -2.64 -5.65 2.66
C GLY A 185 -3.25 -6.43 3.82
N LEU A 186 -3.43 -7.75 3.66
CA LEU A 186 -3.93 -8.63 4.73
C LEU A 186 -2.96 -8.69 5.91
N ALA A 187 -1.67 -8.87 5.66
CA ALA A 187 -0.65 -8.84 6.70
C ALA A 187 -0.65 -7.50 7.46
N SER A 188 -0.81 -6.38 6.73
CA SER A 188 -0.94 -5.04 7.34
C SER A 188 -2.21 -4.91 8.18
N ALA A 189 -3.36 -5.40 7.71
CA ALA A 189 -4.61 -5.39 8.48
C ALA A 189 -4.50 -6.19 9.79
N ILE A 190 -3.85 -7.37 9.72
CA ILE A 190 -3.56 -8.19 10.90
C ILE A 190 -2.63 -7.43 11.85
N ALA A 191 -1.53 -6.86 11.36
CA ALA A 191 -0.60 -6.10 12.19
C ALA A 191 -1.28 -4.91 12.87
N TYR A 192 -2.11 -4.13 12.15
CA TYR A 192 -2.90 -3.04 12.73
C TYR A 192 -3.88 -3.51 13.80
N SER A 193 -4.35 -4.76 13.74
CA SER A 193 -5.24 -5.31 14.78
C SER A 193 -4.56 -5.47 16.13
N PHE A 194 -3.23 -5.53 16.18
CA PHE A 194 -2.43 -5.61 17.41
C PHE A 194 -1.93 -4.25 17.91
N VAL A 195 -2.03 -3.19 17.09
CA VAL A 195 -1.67 -1.84 17.51
C VAL A 195 -2.61 -1.36 18.61
N SER A 196 -2.08 -0.65 19.61
CA SER A 196 -2.83 -0.13 20.73
C SER A 196 -3.97 0.79 20.30
N LYS A 197 -5.10 0.77 21.05
CA LYS A 197 -6.29 1.61 20.70
C LYS A 197 -6.05 3.10 20.91
N GLY A 198 -5.01 3.47 21.63
CA GLY A 198 -4.69 4.85 22.02
C GLY A 198 -3.58 5.53 21.22
N ILE A 199 -3.23 4.99 20.03
CA ILE A 199 -2.26 5.64 19.16
C ILE A 199 -2.81 6.89 18.50
#